data_ab0aac5dc59e1ea32e8296b32f4c6568
#
_entry.id   ab0aac5dc59e1ea32e8296b32f4c6568
#
_cell.length_a   1.000
_cell.length_b   1.000
_cell.length_c   1.000
_cell.angle_alpha   90.00
_cell.angle_beta   90.00
_cell.angle_gamma   90.00
#
_symmetry.space_group_name_H-M   'P 1'
#
loop_
_entity.id
_entity.type
_entity.pdbx_description
1 polymer ?
#
loop_
_entity_poly.entity_id
_entity_poly.type
_entity_poly.pdbx_seq_one_letter_code
_entity_poly.pdbx_strand_id
1 'polypeptide(L)'
;MGSHYHFIETNRALSFDRSLAYGRRLDVPAGTAIRFEPGESKTVSLVSIAGKKRITGGNGIASGYVNSSKLTQIVDDLVKQGFSHTVQTEGSLRVYPYTMERKVYADFYGPTTGDRIRLGNTDLWLEIEKDYTVYGDECKFGGGKVLREGMGQATGVGDDAALDLVITNAIIVDYTGIYKVGINCYYGSPHLVCNVLMMFFCY
;
A
#
# COMPACT_ATOMS: atom_id res chain seq x y z
N MET A 1 -0.03 -15.14 -2.77
CA MET A 1 -0.83 -13.96 -2.41
C MET A 1 0.10 -12.77 -2.30
N GLY A 2 -0.14 -11.72 -3.10
CA GLY A 2 0.65 -10.51 -3.08
C GLY A 2 0.32 -9.62 -1.88
N SER A 3 1.26 -8.75 -1.51
CA SER A 3 1.20 -7.88 -0.32
C SER A 3 -0.03 -6.96 -0.28
N HIS A 4 -0.48 -6.44 -1.43
CA HIS A 4 -1.51 -5.39 -1.51
C HIS A 4 -2.90 -5.89 -1.94
N TYR A 5 -3.10 -7.19 -2.04
CA TYR A 5 -4.41 -7.74 -2.36
C TYR A 5 -5.35 -7.67 -1.15
N HIS A 6 -6.60 -7.27 -1.36
CA HIS A 6 -7.62 -7.27 -0.30
C HIS A 6 -7.87 -8.70 0.21
N PHE A 7 -7.47 -8.98 1.45
CA PHE A 7 -7.32 -10.35 1.91
C PHE A 7 -8.64 -11.13 2.00
N ILE A 8 -9.76 -10.46 2.25
CA ILE A 8 -11.08 -11.10 2.33
C ILE A 8 -11.47 -11.85 1.04
N GLU A 9 -11.06 -11.35 -0.12
CA GLU A 9 -11.38 -11.93 -1.44
C GLU A 9 -10.32 -12.90 -1.96
N THR A 10 -9.40 -13.34 -1.11
CA THR A 10 -8.37 -14.30 -1.50
C THR A 10 -8.97 -15.64 -1.88
N ASN A 11 -8.16 -16.49 -2.49
CA ASN A 11 -8.52 -17.80 -3.02
C ASN A 11 -9.69 -18.47 -2.27
N ARG A 12 -10.71 -18.91 -3.00
CA ARG A 12 -11.93 -19.52 -2.47
C ARG A 12 -11.67 -20.72 -1.57
N ALA A 13 -10.61 -21.49 -1.87
CA ALA A 13 -10.24 -22.68 -1.12
C ALA A 13 -9.57 -22.39 0.22
N LEU A 14 -9.11 -21.15 0.46
CA LEU A 14 -8.57 -20.77 1.75
C LEU A 14 -9.69 -20.63 2.78
N SER A 15 -9.61 -21.41 3.86
CA SER A 15 -10.57 -21.36 4.96
C SER A 15 -9.99 -20.52 6.11
N PHE A 16 -10.65 -19.41 6.41
CA PHE A 16 -10.32 -18.53 7.54
C PHE A 16 -11.51 -17.63 7.84
N ASP A 17 -11.45 -16.87 8.92
CA ASP A 17 -12.49 -15.87 9.22
C ASP A 17 -12.35 -14.66 8.30
N ARG A 18 -13.15 -14.65 7.24
CA ARG A 18 -13.14 -13.57 6.25
C ARG A 18 -13.61 -12.24 6.81
N SER A 19 -14.44 -12.26 7.86
CA SER A 19 -14.90 -11.03 8.49
C SER A 19 -13.74 -10.22 9.10
N LEU A 20 -12.76 -10.91 9.67
CA LEU A 20 -11.55 -10.31 10.24
C LEU A 20 -10.58 -9.75 9.19
N ALA A 21 -10.73 -10.17 7.94
CA ALA A 21 -9.88 -9.75 6.83
C ALA A 21 -10.44 -8.57 6.04
N TYR A 22 -11.66 -8.13 6.34
CA TYR A 22 -12.27 -7.00 5.63
C TYR A 22 -11.52 -5.70 5.86
N GLY A 23 -11.22 -5.00 4.76
CA GLY A 23 -10.42 -3.78 4.79
C GLY A 23 -8.97 -3.98 5.18
N ARG A 24 -8.46 -5.22 5.06
CA ARG A 24 -7.09 -5.57 5.44
C ARG A 24 -6.34 -6.25 4.30
N ARG A 25 -5.03 -6.12 4.33
CA ARG A 25 -4.06 -6.76 3.44
C ARG A 25 -2.98 -7.47 4.23
N LEU A 26 -2.19 -8.32 3.58
CA LEU A 26 -1.01 -8.93 4.22
C LEU A 26 -0.06 -7.85 4.75
N ASP A 27 0.41 -8.06 5.97
CA ASP A 27 1.46 -7.24 6.59
C ASP A 27 2.84 -7.79 6.19
N VAL A 28 3.17 -7.59 4.93
CA VAL A 28 4.46 -7.96 4.33
C VAL A 28 4.96 -6.80 3.47
N PRO A 29 6.27 -6.70 3.22
CA PRO A 29 6.84 -5.64 2.40
C PRO A 29 6.19 -5.57 1.02
N ALA A 30 6.03 -4.35 0.51
CA ALA A 30 5.50 -4.12 -0.82
C ALA A 30 6.31 -4.88 -1.89
N GLY A 31 5.61 -5.48 -2.85
CA GLY A 31 6.23 -6.28 -3.91
C GLY A 31 6.57 -7.72 -3.51
N THR A 32 6.35 -8.10 -2.25
CA THR A 32 6.51 -9.48 -1.78
C THR A 32 5.17 -10.23 -1.77
N ALA A 33 5.24 -11.54 -1.57
CA ALA A 33 4.06 -12.40 -1.55
C ALA A 33 4.26 -13.56 -0.55
N ILE A 34 3.14 -14.05 -0.03
CA ILE A 34 3.09 -15.30 0.73
C ILE A 34 2.47 -16.38 -0.14
N ARG A 35 3.11 -17.54 -0.18
CA ARG A 35 2.59 -18.73 -0.83
C ARG A 35 1.85 -19.59 0.18
N PHE A 36 0.70 -20.09 -0.21
CA PHE A 36 -0.13 -21.03 0.54
C PHE A 36 -0.19 -22.33 -0.27
N GLU A 37 0.13 -23.44 0.38
CA GLU A 37 0.12 -24.76 -0.25
C GLU A 37 -1.16 -25.53 0.17
N PRO A 38 -1.67 -26.42 -0.68
CA PRO A 38 -2.78 -27.29 -0.32
C PRO A 38 -2.46 -28.13 0.92
N GLY A 39 -3.37 -28.13 1.88
CA GLY A 39 -3.21 -28.86 3.14
C GLY A 39 -2.32 -28.17 4.19
N GLU A 40 -1.73 -27.02 3.88
CA GLU A 40 -0.94 -26.25 4.84
C GLU A 40 -1.85 -25.35 5.69
N SER A 41 -1.59 -25.29 7.00
CA SER A 41 -2.14 -24.25 7.88
C SER A 41 -1.07 -23.21 8.17
N LYS A 42 -1.39 -21.94 7.95
CA LYS A 42 -0.44 -20.84 8.11
C LYS A 42 -1.09 -19.66 8.81
N THR A 43 -0.43 -19.16 9.85
CA THR A 43 -0.81 -17.90 10.50
C THR A 43 -0.17 -16.74 9.78
N VAL A 44 -0.94 -15.72 9.46
CA VAL A 44 -0.47 -14.50 8.80
C VAL A 44 -0.95 -13.25 9.54
N SER A 45 -0.11 -12.22 9.54
CA SER A 45 -0.49 -10.92 10.05
C SER A 45 -1.16 -10.09 8.96
N LEU A 46 -2.22 -9.38 9.31
CA LEU A 46 -2.93 -8.47 8.42
C LEU A 46 -2.89 -7.06 8.97
N VAL A 47 -2.66 -6.09 8.09
CA VAL A 47 -2.69 -4.66 8.38
C VAL A 47 -3.87 -4.01 7.66
N SER A 48 -4.42 -2.94 8.24
CA SER A 48 -5.48 -2.18 7.60
C SER A 48 -4.99 -1.54 6.29
N ILE A 49 -5.85 -1.55 5.27
CA ILE A 49 -5.59 -0.82 4.02
C ILE A 49 -5.59 0.67 4.34
N ALA A 50 -4.51 1.34 3.96
CA ALA A 50 -4.29 2.76 4.23
C ALA A 50 -4.96 3.68 3.18
N GLY A 51 -4.62 4.96 3.19
CA GLY A 51 -5.11 5.97 2.26
C GLY A 51 -6.59 6.25 2.39
N LYS A 52 -7.26 6.42 1.28
CA LYS A 52 -8.72 6.65 1.22
C LYS A 52 -9.55 5.43 1.61
N LYS A 53 -8.92 4.29 1.90
CA LYS A 53 -9.59 3.01 2.22
C LYS A 53 -10.62 2.61 1.15
N ARG A 54 -10.33 2.94 -0.11
CA ARG A 54 -11.14 2.53 -1.26
C ARG A 54 -10.49 1.32 -1.91
N ILE A 55 -11.29 0.29 -2.10
CA ILE A 55 -10.86 -0.97 -2.73
C ILE A 55 -11.42 -1.01 -4.14
N THR A 56 -10.54 -1.26 -5.10
CA THR A 56 -10.90 -1.47 -6.51
C THR A 56 -10.19 -2.72 -7.02
N GLY A 57 -10.90 -3.53 -7.79
CA GLY A 57 -10.34 -4.79 -8.31
C GLY A 57 -10.73 -6.01 -7.48
N GLY A 58 -9.84 -6.99 -7.39
CA GLY A 58 -10.15 -8.29 -6.80
C GLY A 58 -11.22 -9.04 -7.60
N ASN A 59 -12.13 -9.71 -6.90
CA ASN A 59 -13.30 -10.35 -7.50
C ASN A 59 -14.51 -9.40 -7.60
N GLY A 60 -14.36 -8.14 -7.19
CA GLY A 60 -15.40 -7.13 -7.25
C GLY A 60 -16.47 -7.22 -6.16
N ILE A 61 -16.36 -8.18 -5.24
CA ILE A 61 -17.39 -8.44 -4.21
C ILE A 61 -17.32 -7.39 -3.11
N ALA A 62 -16.11 -7.04 -2.68
CA ALA A 62 -15.87 -6.06 -1.61
C ALA A 62 -15.33 -4.73 -2.15
N SER A 63 -15.74 -4.33 -3.35
CA SER A 63 -15.30 -3.08 -3.98
C SER A 63 -15.94 -1.84 -3.34
N GLY A 64 -15.23 -0.73 -3.39
CA GLY A 64 -15.65 0.57 -2.89
C GLY A 64 -14.94 0.97 -1.60
N TYR A 65 -15.53 1.92 -0.87
CA TYR A 65 -14.98 2.34 0.41
C TYR A 65 -15.21 1.27 1.49
N VAL A 66 -14.20 1.03 2.31
CA VAL A 66 -14.31 0.14 3.47
C VAL A 66 -15.34 0.72 4.44
N ASN A 67 -16.42 -0.01 4.65
CA ASN A 67 -17.52 0.37 5.53
C ASN A 67 -18.00 -0.84 6.31
N SER A 68 -17.86 -0.80 7.63
CA SER A 68 -18.23 -1.90 8.53
C SER A 68 -19.70 -2.30 8.44
N SER A 69 -20.60 -1.38 8.07
CA SER A 69 -22.02 -1.70 7.90
C SER A 69 -22.30 -2.67 6.74
N LYS A 70 -21.38 -2.78 5.78
CA LYS A 70 -21.49 -3.70 4.64
C LYS A 70 -20.85 -5.07 4.89
N LEU A 71 -20.18 -5.25 6.02
CA LEU A 71 -19.38 -6.45 6.30
C LEU A 71 -20.20 -7.73 6.20
N THR A 72 -21.33 -7.80 6.88
CA THR A 72 -22.19 -8.99 6.91
C THR A 72 -22.63 -9.36 5.50
N GLN A 73 -23.12 -8.40 4.74
CA GLN A 73 -23.54 -8.63 3.35
C GLN A 73 -22.40 -9.14 2.48
N ILE A 74 -21.19 -8.55 2.60
CA ILE A 74 -20.03 -8.96 1.82
C ILE A 74 -19.61 -10.39 2.17
N VAL A 75 -19.62 -10.77 3.44
CA VAL A 75 -19.30 -12.14 3.86
C VAL A 75 -20.33 -13.13 3.34
N ASP A 76 -21.62 -12.79 3.41
CA ASP A 76 -22.69 -13.62 2.86
C ASP A 76 -22.56 -13.82 1.35
N ASP A 77 -22.20 -12.75 0.62
CA ASP A 77 -22.02 -12.81 -0.83
C ASP A 77 -20.78 -13.64 -1.22
N LEU A 78 -19.72 -13.57 -0.43
CA LEU A 78 -18.53 -14.42 -0.59
C LEU A 78 -18.90 -15.91 -0.39
N VAL A 79 -19.61 -16.23 0.69
CA VAL A 79 -20.04 -17.61 0.98
C VAL A 79 -20.95 -18.14 -0.13
N LYS A 80 -21.93 -17.36 -0.60
CA LYS A 80 -22.79 -17.71 -1.75
C LYS A 80 -21.99 -17.99 -3.02
N GLN A 81 -20.86 -17.30 -3.22
CA GLN A 81 -19.97 -17.52 -4.36
C GLN A 81 -18.95 -18.65 -4.15
N GLY A 82 -19.08 -19.41 -3.08
CA GLY A 82 -18.25 -20.59 -2.79
C GLY A 82 -16.90 -20.29 -2.14
N PHE A 83 -16.74 -19.14 -1.50
CA PHE A 83 -15.55 -18.87 -0.69
C PHE A 83 -15.69 -19.55 0.68
N SER A 84 -14.70 -20.36 1.06
CA SER A 84 -14.67 -20.97 2.37
C SER A 84 -14.52 -19.92 3.46
N HIS A 85 -15.37 -20.00 4.48
CA HIS A 85 -15.38 -19.09 5.63
C HIS A 85 -15.52 -19.91 6.91
N THR A 86 -14.64 -19.67 7.88
CA THR A 86 -14.65 -20.34 9.18
C THR A 86 -14.45 -19.28 10.24
N VAL A 87 -15.43 -19.09 11.09
CA VAL A 87 -15.36 -18.13 12.19
C VAL A 87 -14.26 -18.54 13.17
N GLN A 88 -13.39 -17.58 13.50
CA GLN A 88 -12.36 -17.78 14.53
C GLN A 88 -12.90 -17.34 15.88
N THR A 89 -12.74 -18.20 16.87
CA THR A 89 -13.08 -17.85 18.26
C THR A 89 -12.11 -16.82 18.83
N GLU A 90 -12.63 -15.94 19.67
CA GLU A 90 -11.81 -14.94 20.39
C GLU A 90 -10.64 -15.63 21.11
N GLY A 91 -9.44 -15.12 20.94
CA GLY A 91 -8.20 -15.68 21.46
C GLY A 91 -7.16 -16.06 20.41
N SER A 92 -7.57 -16.24 19.16
CA SER A 92 -6.64 -16.48 18.03
C SER A 92 -6.09 -15.20 17.39
N LEU A 93 -6.66 -14.03 17.74
CA LEU A 93 -6.25 -12.70 17.26
C LEU A 93 -5.12 -12.15 18.13
N ARG A 94 -3.94 -12.75 18.05
CA ARG A 94 -2.75 -12.12 18.61
C ARG A 94 -2.12 -11.23 17.53
N VAL A 95 -2.28 -9.94 17.68
CA VAL A 95 -1.46 -8.96 16.95
C VAL A 95 -0.11 -8.94 17.65
N TYR A 96 0.88 -9.59 17.06
CA TYR A 96 2.25 -9.45 17.53
C TYR A 96 2.84 -8.20 16.85
N PRO A 97 3.36 -7.24 17.63
CA PRO A 97 4.14 -6.16 17.04
C PRO A 97 5.35 -6.80 16.33
N TYR A 98 5.46 -6.55 15.06
CA TYR A 98 6.61 -6.97 14.27
C TYR A 98 7.71 -5.92 14.41
N THR A 99 8.87 -6.35 14.87
CA THR A 99 10.06 -5.50 14.96
C THR A 99 10.98 -5.85 13.80
N MET A 100 11.29 -4.85 12.99
CA MET A 100 12.23 -4.98 11.87
C MET A 100 13.51 -4.19 12.21
N GLU A 101 14.67 -4.73 11.87
CA GLU A 101 15.92 -4.00 11.98
C GLU A 101 15.88 -2.76 11.09
N ARG A 102 16.42 -1.64 11.59
CA ARG A 102 16.44 -0.37 10.88
C ARG A 102 17.08 -0.47 9.50
N LYS A 103 18.16 -1.26 9.38
CA LYS A 103 18.85 -1.50 8.11
C LYS A 103 17.93 -2.16 7.09
N VAL A 104 17.23 -3.21 7.50
CA VAL A 104 16.28 -3.93 6.61
C VAL A 104 15.14 -3.03 6.19
N TYR A 105 14.63 -2.20 7.10
CA TYR A 105 13.61 -1.19 6.78
C TYR A 105 14.11 -0.19 5.73
N ALA A 106 15.33 0.34 5.91
CA ALA A 106 15.93 1.28 4.97
C ALA A 106 16.20 0.67 3.59
N ASP A 107 16.56 -0.62 3.53
CA ASP A 107 16.74 -1.34 2.27
C ASP A 107 15.44 -1.47 1.47
N PHE A 108 14.28 -1.57 2.16
CA PHE A 108 12.96 -1.66 1.51
C PHE A 108 12.36 -0.30 1.15
N TYR A 109 12.46 0.67 2.05
CA TYR A 109 11.69 1.92 1.99
C TYR A 109 12.57 3.16 1.89
N GLY A 110 13.89 3.00 1.97
CA GLY A 110 14.83 4.09 2.03
C GLY A 110 14.85 4.79 3.40
N PRO A 111 15.63 5.87 3.51
CA PRO A 111 15.75 6.61 4.75
C PRO A 111 14.42 7.30 5.12
N THR A 112 14.18 7.48 6.42
CA THR A 112 12.99 8.13 6.98
C THR A 112 13.38 9.16 8.04
N THR A 113 12.43 9.75 8.71
CA THR A 113 12.63 10.77 9.74
C THR A 113 13.72 10.37 10.76
N GLY A 114 14.69 11.25 10.97
CA GLY A 114 15.83 11.06 11.85
C GLY A 114 17.00 10.28 11.23
N ASP A 115 16.87 9.77 10.01
CA ASP A 115 18.00 9.16 9.29
C ASP A 115 18.90 10.22 8.70
N ARG A 116 20.21 9.93 8.67
CA ARG A 116 21.23 10.79 8.10
C ARG A 116 21.71 10.26 6.77
N ILE A 117 21.76 11.12 5.78
CA ILE A 117 22.21 10.81 4.43
C ILE A 117 23.35 11.74 4.07
N ARG A 118 24.39 11.16 3.48
CA ARG A 118 25.52 11.95 2.97
C ARG A 118 25.11 12.65 1.67
N LEU A 119 25.38 13.94 1.56
CA LEU A 119 25.11 14.71 0.35
C LEU A 119 26.21 14.47 -0.69
N GLY A 120 26.01 13.49 -1.57
CA GLY A 120 26.94 13.14 -2.61
C GLY A 120 28.34 12.82 -2.05
N ASN A 121 29.38 13.40 -2.65
CA ASN A 121 30.78 13.24 -2.23
C ASN A 121 31.27 14.34 -1.27
N THR A 122 30.36 15.13 -0.70
CA THR A 122 30.67 16.17 0.28
C THR A 122 30.78 15.59 1.70
N ASP A 123 31.32 16.37 2.64
CA ASP A 123 31.32 15.99 4.06
C ASP A 123 30.04 16.41 4.79
N LEU A 124 29.03 16.88 4.05
CA LEU A 124 27.75 17.26 4.60
C LEU A 124 26.84 16.05 4.78
N TRP A 125 26.21 15.98 5.94
CA TRP A 125 25.19 15.00 6.27
C TRP A 125 23.87 15.71 6.48
N LEU A 126 22.84 15.24 5.78
CA LEU A 126 21.48 15.73 5.89
C LEU A 126 20.70 14.81 6.82
N GLU A 127 20.02 15.36 7.81
CA GLU A 127 19.08 14.63 8.65
C GLU A 127 17.66 14.93 8.18
N ILE A 128 16.88 13.87 7.90
CA ILE A 128 15.48 14.01 7.48
C ILE A 128 14.65 14.47 8.67
N GLU A 129 14.10 15.66 8.61
CA GLU A 129 13.26 16.23 9.66
C GLU A 129 11.87 15.62 9.67
N LYS A 130 11.29 15.40 8.50
CA LYS A 130 9.96 14.80 8.33
C LYS A 130 9.89 13.91 7.11
N ASP A 131 9.21 12.79 7.26
CA ASP A 131 8.84 11.89 6.18
C ASP A 131 7.33 11.99 5.96
N TYR A 132 6.93 12.51 4.81
CA TYR A 132 5.53 12.65 4.41
C TYR A 132 5.04 11.47 3.58
N THR A 133 5.86 10.45 3.38
CA THR A 133 5.47 9.24 2.65
C THR A 133 4.50 8.43 3.49
N VAL A 134 3.36 8.06 2.89
CA VAL A 134 2.40 7.13 3.50
C VAL A 134 2.71 5.74 2.97
N TYR A 135 3.40 4.94 3.77
CA TYR A 135 3.79 3.59 3.38
C TYR A 135 2.57 2.69 3.25
N GLY A 136 2.48 1.99 2.14
CA GLY A 136 1.34 1.17 1.77
C GLY A 136 0.33 1.85 0.83
N ASP A 137 0.49 3.15 0.58
CA ASP A 137 -0.30 3.91 -0.40
C ASP A 137 0.34 3.93 -1.79
N GLU A 138 1.43 3.23 -1.98
CA GLU A 138 2.08 3.16 -3.29
C GLU A 138 1.16 2.49 -4.31
N CYS A 139 1.20 3.00 -5.52
CA CYS A 139 0.49 2.40 -6.64
C CYS A 139 1.07 1.01 -6.93
N LYS A 140 0.28 -0.04 -6.71
CA LYS A 140 0.68 -1.43 -6.85
C LYS A 140 -0.20 -2.16 -7.83
N PHE A 141 0.41 -2.97 -8.66
CA PHE A 141 -0.30 -3.97 -9.44
C PHE A 141 -0.95 -5.01 -8.51
N GLY A 142 -2.08 -5.62 -8.92
CA GLY A 142 -2.84 -6.56 -8.09
C GLY A 142 -2.05 -7.75 -7.51
N GLY A 143 -0.86 -8.07 -8.07
CA GLY A 143 0.09 -9.03 -7.54
C GLY A 143 1.03 -8.48 -6.46
N GLY A 144 0.85 -7.23 -6.00
CA GLY A 144 1.72 -6.57 -5.03
C GLY A 144 3.01 -5.98 -5.61
N LYS A 145 3.17 -6.01 -6.95
CA LYS A 145 4.33 -5.41 -7.63
C LYS A 145 4.12 -3.91 -7.80
N VAL A 146 5.20 -3.15 -7.72
CA VAL A 146 5.20 -1.73 -8.08
C VAL A 146 4.80 -1.58 -9.54
N LEU A 147 3.90 -0.65 -9.85
CA LEU A 147 3.52 -0.34 -11.22
C LEU A 147 4.71 0.28 -11.97
N ARG A 148 4.90 -0.16 -13.18
CA ARG A 148 5.91 0.33 -14.11
C ARG A 148 5.19 0.75 -15.39
N GLU A 149 5.92 1.38 -16.29
CA GLU A 149 5.52 1.86 -17.62
C GLU A 149 4.11 1.48 -18.11
N GLY A 150 3.22 2.45 -18.20
CA GLY A 150 1.85 2.29 -18.66
C GLY A 150 0.89 1.55 -17.71
N MET A 151 1.38 0.85 -16.70
CA MET A 151 0.54 0.16 -15.71
C MET A 151 0.16 1.05 -14.52
N GLY A 152 0.78 2.22 -14.39
CA GLY A 152 0.49 3.21 -13.36
C GLY A 152 -0.46 4.32 -13.81
N GLN A 153 -1.05 4.20 -14.98
CA GLN A 153 -1.96 5.23 -15.50
C GLN A 153 -3.26 5.25 -14.73
N ALA A 154 -3.75 6.44 -14.41
CA ALA A 154 -5.03 6.63 -13.77
C ALA A 154 -6.17 6.16 -14.68
N THR A 155 -7.09 5.38 -14.13
CA THR A 155 -8.25 4.88 -14.88
C THR A 155 -9.37 5.93 -14.88
N GLY A 156 -9.91 6.24 -16.06
CA GLY A 156 -11.03 7.17 -16.21
C GLY A 156 -10.64 8.64 -16.08
N VAL A 157 -9.34 8.95 -16.22
CA VAL A 157 -8.80 10.31 -16.22
C VAL A 157 -8.28 10.62 -17.62
N GLY A 158 -8.66 11.78 -18.17
CA GLY A 158 -8.14 12.27 -19.45
C GLY A 158 -6.71 12.78 -19.32
N ASP A 159 -6.06 12.96 -20.47
CA ASP A 159 -4.67 13.41 -20.57
C ASP A 159 -4.44 14.79 -19.90
N ASP A 160 -5.45 15.65 -19.96
CA ASP A 160 -5.46 16.99 -19.37
C ASP A 160 -5.47 17.00 -17.84
N ALA A 161 -5.89 15.91 -17.23
CA ALA A 161 -5.97 15.76 -15.77
C ALA A 161 -4.98 14.70 -15.21
N ALA A 162 -4.27 14.00 -16.10
CA ALA A 162 -3.25 13.03 -15.72
C ALA A 162 -1.92 13.74 -15.41
N LEU A 163 -1.13 13.13 -14.53
CA LEU A 163 0.23 13.59 -14.26
C LEU A 163 1.18 13.01 -15.31
N ASP A 164 2.06 13.83 -15.87
CA ASP A 164 3.07 13.39 -16.82
C ASP A 164 4.23 12.66 -16.13
N LEU A 165 4.56 13.07 -14.92
CA LEU A 165 5.66 12.50 -14.16
C LEU A 165 5.36 12.50 -12.66
N VAL A 166 5.63 11.38 -12.01
CA VAL A 166 5.62 11.26 -10.55
C VAL A 166 6.99 10.80 -10.09
N ILE A 167 7.65 11.60 -9.24
CA ILE A 167 8.92 11.24 -8.61
C ILE A 167 8.59 10.84 -7.17
N THR A 168 8.81 9.59 -6.83
CA THR A 168 8.59 9.06 -5.49
C THR A 168 9.88 8.96 -4.72
N ASN A 169 9.81 8.96 -3.39
CA ASN A 169 10.98 8.78 -2.52
C ASN A 169 12.03 9.90 -2.66
N ALA A 170 11.62 11.10 -3.06
CA ALA A 170 12.52 12.23 -3.19
C ALA A 170 12.82 12.86 -1.83
N ILE A 171 14.05 13.32 -1.66
CA ILE A 171 14.42 14.16 -0.53
C ILE A 171 14.56 15.59 -1.02
N ILE A 172 13.75 16.46 -0.47
CA ILE A 172 13.77 17.89 -0.75
C ILE A 172 14.54 18.60 0.34
N VAL A 173 15.48 19.42 -0.08
CA VAL A 173 16.26 20.32 0.78
C VAL A 173 15.91 21.74 0.36
N ASP A 174 15.23 22.46 1.23
CA ASP A 174 14.92 23.85 0.99
C ASP A 174 15.10 24.69 2.29
N TYR A 175 14.82 25.98 2.21
CA TYR A 175 15.00 26.89 3.35
C TYR A 175 14.05 26.59 4.52
N THR A 176 12.98 25.82 4.31
CA THR A 176 12.01 25.43 5.34
C THR A 176 12.40 24.12 6.05
N GLY A 177 13.29 23.31 5.44
CA GLY A 177 13.74 22.06 6.06
C GLY A 177 14.16 20.99 5.06
N ILE A 178 14.29 19.76 5.58
CA ILE A 178 14.71 18.58 4.83
C ILE A 178 13.60 17.53 4.94
N TYR A 179 12.95 17.25 3.81
CA TYR A 179 11.73 16.44 3.77
C TYR A 179 11.83 15.30 2.78
N LYS A 180 11.30 14.14 3.16
CA LYS A 180 11.04 13.04 2.23
C LYS A 180 9.61 13.11 1.73
N VAL A 181 9.42 13.16 0.41
CA VAL A 181 8.13 13.43 -0.25
C VAL A 181 8.01 12.76 -1.61
N GLY A 182 6.80 12.79 -2.17
CA GLY A 182 6.57 12.61 -3.60
C GLY A 182 6.47 13.96 -4.32
N ILE A 183 6.89 14.00 -5.57
CA ILE A 183 6.79 15.16 -6.45
C ILE A 183 5.92 14.77 -7.64
N ASN A 184 4.89 15.56 -7.89
CA ASN A 184 4.00 15.40 -9.04
C ASN A 184 4.28 16.50 -10.06
N CYS A 185 4.48 16.12 -11.30
CA CYS A 185 4.77 17.05 -12.37
C CYS A 185 3.75 16.89 -13.50
N TYR A 186 3.40 18.01 -14.12
CA TYR A 186 2.58 18.03 -15.32
C TYR A 186 3.13 19.05 -16.31
N TYR A 187 2.99 18.78 -17.59
CA TYR A 187 3.34 19.71 -18.66
C TYR A 187 2.21 20.71 -18.85
N GLY A 188 2.35 21.89 -18.24
CA GLY A 188 1.58 23.07 -18.65
C GLY A 188 2.37 23.81 -19.72
N SER A 189 1.75 24.11 -20.89
CA SER A 189 2.44 24.87 -21.96
C SER A 189 2.90 26.23 -21.45
N PRO A 190 4.20 26.60 -21.53
CA PRO A 190 5.32 25.91 -22.16
C PRO A 190 6.31 25.23 -21.19
N HIS A 191 5.96 25.01 -19.92
CA HIS A 191 6.89 24.55 -18.88
C HIS A 191 6.38 23.35 -18.12
N LEU A 192 7.31 22.49 -17.65
CA LEU A 192 7.04 21.46 -16.68
C LEU A 192 6.80 22.11 -15.32
N VAL A 193 5.62 21.93 -14.75
CA VAL A 193 5.27 22.40 -13.42
C VAL A 193 5.30 21.21 -12.46
N CYS A 194 6.16 21.30 -11.45
CA CYS A 194 6.27 20.27 -10.42
C CYS A 194 5.79 20.82 -9.08
N ASN A 195 4.87 20.09 -8.46
CA ASN A 195 4.37 20.41 -7.14
C ASN A 195 4.86 19.36 -6.14
N VAL A 196 5.34 19.83 -5.00
CA VAL A 196 5.59 18.95 -3.84
C VAL A 196 4.23 18.58 -3.26
N LEU A 197 3.90 17.32 -3.31
CA LEU A 197 2.65 16.83 -2.74
C LEU A 197 2.94 15.97 -1.53
N MET A 198 2.32 16.30 -0.40
CA MET A 198 2.03 15.28 0.60
C MET A 198 1.22 14.22 -0.14
N MET A 199 1.77 13.03 -0.32
CA MET A 199 1.18 12.02 -1.20
C MET A 199 -0.20 11.60 -0.72
N PHE A 200 -1.21 12.27 -1.23
CA PHE A 200 -2.54 11.71 -1.32
C PHE A 200 -2.72 11.24 -2.77
N PHE A 201 -2.33 10.02 -3.08
CA PHE A 201 -2.77 9.44 -4.34
C PHE A 201 -4.28 9.30 -4.31
N CYS A 202 -4.94 10.17 -5.06
CA CYS A 202 -6.34 10.02 -5.40
C CYS A 202 -6.44 9.06 -6.59
N TYR A 203 -6.90 7.86 -6.36
CA TYR A 203 -7.54 7.02 -7.36
C TYR A 203 -9.00 6.86 -7.01
#